data_da51ea96b47bcf38b08ccfcab2b9fbe0
#
_entry.id   da51ea96b47bcf38b08ccfcab2b9fbe0
#
_cell.length_a   1.000
_cell.length_b   1.000
_cell.length_c   1.000
_cell.angle_alpha   90.00
_cell.angle_beta   90.00
_cell.angle_gamma   90.00
#
_symmetry.space_group_name_H-M   'P 1'
#
loop_
_entity.id
_entity.type
_entity.pdbx_description
1 polymer ?
#
loop_
_entity_poly.entity_id
_entity_poly.type
_entity_poly.pdbx_seq_one_letter_code
_entity_poly.pdbx_strand_id
1 'polypeptide(L)'
;MRRMRSAFKKSDASATVRDINKVAIAKYMKEAPWGIGLGMYGEQVPANNKYRLMSTIAADSEYVFIWLRTGVIGITIFLITTALMLFGACWIVFFTLKSNSLRGIGAGLCCAFVSQQLGGYGNQVLMQFPSCLVFYGGLSIVYILPHIEQEWIELENKYLAQKEEKKKIRLEKKKHSRVDIIFKWI
;
A
#
# COMPACT_ATOMS: atom_id res chain seq x y z
N MET A 1 -12.54 -11.68 19.11
CA MET A 1 -13.60 -10.64 19.09
C MET A 1 -13.57 -9.63 20.23
N ARG A 2 -13.05 -9.90 21.45
CA ARG A 2 -12.98 -8.90 22.54
C ARG A 2 -12.05 -7.68 22.21
N ARG A 3 -10.94 -7.88 21.53
CA ARG A 3 -9.99 -6.79 21.18
C ARG A 3 -10.53 -5.77 20.16
N MET A 4 -11.39 -6.18 19.23
CA MET A 4 -12.04 -5.24 18.30
C MET A 4 -13.07 -4.34 18.98
N ARG A 5 -13.80 -4.84 19.99
CA ARG A 5 -14.77 -4.03 20.73
C ARG A 5 -14.13 -2.99 21.68
N SER A 6 -12.91 -3.25 22.18
CA SER A 6 -12.19 -2.27 23.02
C SER A 6 -11.64 -1.11 22.21
N ALA A 7 -11.22 -1.33 20.96
CA ALA A 7 -10.69 -0.28 20.10
C ALA A 7 -11.71 0.84 19.76
N PHE A 8 -13.01 0.56 19.90
CA PHE A 8 -14.08 1.55 19.67
C PHE A 8 -14.61 2.19 20.96
N LYS A 9 -14.06 1.83 22.13
CA LYS A 9 -14.43 2.51 23.38
C LYS A 9 -13.60 3.77 23.54
N LYS A 10 -14.28 4.90 23.70
CA LYS A 10 -13.70 6.23 23.99
C LYS A 10 -12.82 6.29 25.27
N SER A 11 -12.74 5.18 26.02
CA SER A 11 -11.97 5.00 27.25
C SER A 11 -10.68 4.18 27.06
N ASP A 12 -10.24 3.96 25.81
CA ASP A 12 -8.97 3.27 25.58
C ASP A 12 -7.82 4.25 25.88
N ALA A 13 -6.99 3.90 26.88
CA ALA A 13 -5.88 4.73 27.34
C ALA A 13 -4.94 5.12 26.17
N SER A 14 -4.77 4.23 25.20
CA SER A 14 -3.98 4.50 23.98
C SER A 14 -4.63 5.56 23.10
N ALA A 15 -5.95 5.56 22.92
CA ALA A 15 -6.66 6.57 22.14
C ALA A 15 -6.59 7.95 22.81
N THR A 16 -6.73 7.98 24.15
CA THR A 16 -6.64 9.22 24.92
C THR A 16 -5.26 9.87 24.81
N VAL A 17 -4.18 9.09 24.89
CA VAL A 17 -2.79 9.61 24.72
C VAL A 17 -2.58 10.20 23.32
N ARG A 18 -3.10 9.53 22.27
CA ARG A 18 -3.04 10.05 20.90
C ARG A 18 -3.75 11.40 20.74
N ASP A 19 -4.92 11.52 21.36
CA ASP A 19 -5.68 12.79 21.29
C ASP A 19 -4.96 13.90 22.03
N ILE A 20 -4.37 13.62 23.20
CA ILE A 20 -3.55 14.58 23.95
C ILE A 20 -2.34 15.02 23.11
N ASN A 21 -1.62 14.07 22.49
CA ASN A 21 -0.48 14.35 21.64
C ASN A 21 -0.87 15.22 20.42
N LYS A 22 -2.00 14.90 19.76
CA LYS A 22 -2.52 15.71 18.64
C LYS A 22 -2.82 17.14 19.04
N VAL A 23 -3.48 17.33 20.19
CA VAL A 23 -3.80 18.68 20.70
C VAL A 23 -2.53 19.45 21.04
N ALA A 24 -1.57 18.81 21.70
CA ALA A 24 -0.28 19.42 22.03
C ALA A 24 0.47 19.84 20.75
N ILE A 25 0.59 18.94 19.77
CA ILE A 25 1.22 19.23 18.47
C ILE A 25 0.50 20.37 17.77
N ALA A 26 -0.83 20.36 17.69
CA ALA A 26 -1.60 21.42 17.04
C ALA A 26 -1.39 22.80 17.65
N LYS A 27 -1.20 22.86 18.97
CA LYS A 27 -0.88 24.13 19.66
C LYS A 27 0.47 24.67 19.21
N TYR A 28 1.51 23.83 19.19
CA TYR A 28 2.85 24.22 18.75
C TYR A 28 2.92 24.58 17.26
N MET A 29 2.17 23.87 16.41
CA MET A 29 2.18 24.11 14.96
C MET A 29 1.59 25.48 14.57
N LYS A 30 0.82 26.14 15.44
CA LYS A 30 0.41 27.54 15.23
C LYS A 30 1.61 28.48 15.22
N GLU A 31 2.65 28.17 16.00
CA GLU A 31 3.88 28.97 16.08
C GLU A 31 4.93 28.52 15.04
N ALA A 32 4.80 27.32 14.48
CA ALA A 32 5.72 26.75 13.50
C ALA A 32 4.99 26.24 12.23
N PRO A 33 4.36 27.11 11.44
CA PRO A 33 3.57 26.71 10.27
C PRO A 33 4.40 26.00 9.18
N TRP A 34 5.71 26.24 9.17
CA TRP A 34 6.67 25.62 8.25
C TRP A 34 7.24 24.28 8.76
N GLY A 35 6.78 23.83 9.93
CA GLY A 35 7.32 22.65 10.60
C GLY A 35 8.57 22.93 11.42
N ILE A 36 9.03 21.90 12.14
CA ILE A 36 10.21 21.99 13.01
C ILE A 36 11.52 21.58 12.32
N GLY A 37 11.43 21.01 11.14
CA GLY A 37 12.57 20.52 10.36
C GLY A 37 12.75 19.00 10.40
N LEU A 38 13.36 18.44 9.35
CA LEU A 38 13.50 17.00 9.16
C LEU A 38 14.50 16.34 10.13
N GLY A 39 15.53 17.07 10.57
CA GLY A 39 16.58 16.56 11.47
C GLY A 39 16.26 16.62 12.96
N MET A 40 15.06 17.05 13.35
CA MET A 40 14.70 17.28 14.75
C MET A 40 14.13 16.01 15.38
N TYR A 41 15.00 15.17 15.97
CA TYR A 41 14.60 13.95 16.66
C TYR A 41 14.95 13.97 18.14
N GLY A 42 13.94 13.92 19.00
CA GLY A 42 14.02 13.59 20.42
C GLY A 42 15.16 14.26 21.18
N GLU A 43 15.95 13.47 21.87
CA GLU A 43 17.04 13.91 22.72
C GLU A 43 18.26 14.49 21.98
N GLN A 44 18.37 14.23 20.67
CA GLN A 44 19.46 14.78 19.85
C GLN A 44 19.32 16.29 19.61
N VAL A 45 18.15 16.83 19.91
CA VAL A 45 17.90 18.28 19.79
C VAL A 45 18.52 19.03 20.96
N PRO A 46 19.36 20.05 20.72
CA PRO A 46 19.99 20.83 21.78
C PRO A 46 18.99 21.40 22.81
N ALA A 47 19.39 21.47 24.07
CA ALA A 47 18.52 21.87 25.18
C ALA A 47 17.95 23.30 25.03
N ASN A 48 18.68 24.18 24.37
CA ASN A 48 18.29 25.55 24.08
C ASN A 48 17.41 25.73 22.84
N ASN A 49 17.08 24.63 22.12
CA ASN A 49 16.24 24.71 20.92
C ASN A 49 14.77 24.88 21.31
N LYS A 50 14.13 25.90 20.76
CA LYS A 50 12.72 26.24 20.96
C LYS A 50 11.77 25.04 20.74
N TYR A 51 12.11 24.16 19.83
CA TYR A 51 11.25 23.03 19.42
C TYR A 51 11.61 21.70 20.08
N ARG A 52 12.52 21.68 21.05
CA ARG A 52 12.96 20.44 21.72
C ARG A 52 11.79 19.65 22.31
N LEU A 53 10.91 20.28 23.06
CA LEU A 53 9.74 19.61 23.65
C LEU A 53 8.84 18.99 22.60
N MET A 54 8.68 19.68 21.48
CA MET A 54 7.85 19.22 20.38
C MET A 54 8.45 18.00 19.65
N SER A 55 9.77 17.94 19.57
CA SER A 55 10.47 16.81 18.96
C SER A 55 10.38 15.52 19.78
N THR A 56 10.05 15.60 21.08
CA THR A 56 9.87 14.45 21.96
C THR A 56 8.44 13.91 21.98
N ILE A 57 7.46 14.65 21.46
CA ILE A 57 6.07 14.20 21.40
C ILE A 57 5.94 13.17 20.27
N ALA A 58 5.47 11.96 20.61
CA ALA A 58 5.26 10.91 19.62
C ALA A 58 4.14 11.29 18.66
N ALA A 59 4.46 11.37 17.37
CA ALA A 59 3.48 11.48 16.30
C ALA A 59 3.07 10.08 15.85
N ASP A 60 1.95 9.58 16.38
CA ASP A 60 1.48 8.22 16.07
C ASP A 60 1.02 8.08 14.61
N SER A 61 0.52 9.14 14.00
CA SER A 61 0.08 9.18 12.61
C SER A 61 1.20 9.63 11.69
N GLU A 62 1.37 8.96 10.55
CA GLU A 62 2.30 9.37 9.49
C GLU A 62 2.03 10.80 9.01
N TYR A 63 0.77 11.15 8.81
CA TYR A 63 0.39 12.50 8.36
C TYR A 63 0.72 13.59 9.40
N VAL A 64 0.54 13.30 10.68
CA VAL A 64 0.93 14.20 11.75
C VAL A 64 2.45 14.32 11.83
N PHE A 65 3.17 13.22 11.61
CA PHE A 65 4.63 13.21 11.55
C PHE A 65 5.17 14.08 10.41
N ILE A 66 4.63 13.91 9.19
CA ILE A 66 5.02 14.72 8.03
C ILE A 66 4.68 16.20 8.27
N TRP A 67 3.47 16.48 8.75
CA TRP A 67 3.05 17.84 9.07
C TRP A 67 3.95 18.49 10.10
N LEU A 68 4.28 17.79 11.17
CA LEU A 68 5.18 18.26 12.21
C LEU A 68 6.56 18.65 11.65
N ARG A 69 7.10 17.84 10.75
CA ARG A 69 8.45 18.02 10.18
C ARG A 69 8.52 19.08 9.10
N THR A 70 7.55 19.11 8.21
CA THR A 70 7.58 19.88 6.96
C THR A 70 6.51 20.98 6.90
N GLY A 71 5.69 21.09 7.93
CA GLY A 71 4.62 22.09 8.01
C GLY A 71 3.48 21.83 7.05
N VAL A 72 2.63 22.84 6.88
CA VAL A 72 1.44 22.76 6.00
C VAL A 72 1.83 22.55 4.54
N ILE A 73 2.91 23.16 4.08
CA ILE A 73 3.35 23.02 2.69
C ILE A 73 3.79 21.59 2.40
N GLY A 74 4.63 21.01 3.26
CA GLY A 74 5.14 19.66 3.04
C GLY A 74 4.05 18.61 3.05
N ILE A 75 3.10 18.67 4.00
CA ILE A 75 1.98 17.73 4.02
C ILE A 75 1.07 17.89 2.79
N THR A 76 0.86 19.12 2.34
CA THR A 76 0.04 19.39 1.13
C THR A 76 0.70 18.81 -0.11
N ILE A 77 2.01 19.05 -0.29
CA ILE A 77 2.77 18.47 -1.42
C ILE A 77 2.74 16.95 -1.35
N PHE A 78 2.94 16.36 -0.18
CA PHE A 78 2.89 14.91 0.00
C PHE A 78 1.54 14.33 -0.42
N LEU A 79 0.43 14.92 0.05
CA LEU A 79 -0.91 14.45 -0.29
C LEU A 79 -1.24 14.61 -1.78
N ILE A 80 -0.87 15.73 -2.39
CA ILE A 80 -1.07 15.95 -3.82
C ILE A 80 -0.26 14.95 -4.63
N THR A 81 1.02 14.77 -4.30
CA THR A 81 1.91 13.85 -5.03
C THR A 81 1.40 12.41 -4.95
N THR A 82 1.04 11.94 -3.77
CA THR A 82 0.52 10.57 -3.60
C THR A 82 -0.82 10.38 -4.30
N ALA A 83 -1.70 11.39 -4.31
CA ALA A 83 -2.95 11.35 -5.06
C ALA A 83 -2.72 11.30 -6.58
N LEU A 84 -1.81 12.11 -7.11
CA LEU A 84 -1.44 12.11 -8.53
C LEU A 84 -0.81 10.78 -8.96
N MET A 85 0.06 10.22 -8.14
CA MET A 85 0.67 8.90 -8.40
C MET A 85 -0.40 7.80 -8.44
N LEU A 86 -1.33 7.78 -7.50
CA LEU A 86 -2.43 6.81 -7.49
C LEU A 86 -3.35 7.01 -8.70
N PHE A 87 -3.72 8.24 -9.01
CA PHE A 87 -4.55 8.54 -10.18
C PHE A 87 -3.91 8.07 -11.48
N GLY A 88 -2.61 8.35 -11.67
CA GLY A 88 -1.85 7.86 -12.84
C GLY A 88 -1.79 6.33 -12.91
N ALA A 89 -1.57 5.65 -11.78
CA ALA A 89 -1.58 4.20 -11.72
C ALA A 89 -2.97 3.62 -12.07
N CYS A 90 -4.04 4.18 -11.51
CA CYS A 90 -5.41 3.79 -11.86
C CYS A 90 -5.71 4.03 -13.34
N TRP A 91 -5.26 5.14 -13.90
CA TRP A 91 -5.41 5.42 -15.33
C TRP A 91 -4.76 4.35 -16.18
N ILE A 92 -3.52 3.96 -15.86
CA ILE A 92 -2.81 2.88 -16.56
C ILE A 92 -3.61 1.58 -16.48
N VAL A 93 -4.06 1.18 -15.29
CA VAL A 93 -4.76 -0.09 -15.07
C VAL A 93 -6.08 -0.15 -15.84
N PHE A 94 -6.86 0.93 -15.84
CA PHE A 94 -8.19 0.91 -16.43
C PHE A 94 -8.22 1.23 -17.92
N PHE A 95 -7.33 2.10 -18.40
CA PHE A 95 -7.39 2.62 -19.77
C PHE A 95 -6.22 2.22 -20.67
N THR A 96 -5.04 1.91 -20.12
CA THR A 96 -3.86 1.61 -20.94
C THR A 96 -3.68 0.10 -21.13
N LEU A 97 -3.79 -0.70 -20.07
CA LEU A 97 -3.58 -2.14 -20.13
C LEU A 97 -4.72 -2.85 -20.88
N LYS A 98 -4.36 -3.80 -21.73
CA LYS A 98 -5.28 -4.68 -22.50
C LYS A 98 -5.42 -6.05 -21.85
N SER A 99 -4.33 -6.59 -21.28
CA SER A 99 -4.33 -7.90 -20.61
C SER A 99 -5.14 -7.85 -19.31
N ASN A 100 -6.12 -8.73 -19.18
CA ASN A 100 -6.94 -8.85 -17.98
C ASN A 100 -6.12 -9.32 -16.76
N SER A 101 -5.10 -10.16 -16.99
CA SER A 101 -4.21 -10.63 -15.93
C SER A 101 -3.41 -9.46 -15.33
N LEU A 102 -2.82 -8.62 -16.18
CA LEU A 102 -2.06 -7.45 -15.73
C LEU A 102 -2.95 -6.39 -15.09
N ARG A 103 -4.18 -6.20 -15.60
CA ARG A 103 -5.18 -5.35 -14.96
C ARG A 103 -5.48 -5.82 -13.53
N GLY A 104 -5.66 -7.12 -13.34
CA GLY A 104 -5.90 -7.70 -12.02
C GLY A 104 -4.74 -7.45 -11.05
N ILE A 105 -3.51 -7.67 -11.50
CA ILE A 105 -2.29 -7.40 -10.71
C ILE A 105 -2.19 -5.91 -10.38
N GLY A 106 -2.33 -5.04 -11.37
CA GLY A 106 -2.26 -3.59 -11.19
C GLY A 106 -3.33 -3.06 -10.26
N ALA A 107 -4.57 -3.53 -10.37
CA ALA A 107 -5.65 -3.16 -9.46
C ALA A 107 -5.35 -3.61 -8.02
N GLY A 108 -4.82 -4.82 -7.82
CA GLY A 108 -4.38 -5.31 -6.51
C GLY A 108 -3.31 -4.43 -5.87
N LEU A 109 -2.32 -3.99 -6.66
CA LEU A 109 -1.26 -3.08 -6.19
C LEU A 109 -1.81 -1.68 -5.86
N CYS A 110 -2.74 -1.15 -6.64
CA CYS A 110 -3.43 0.11 -6.33
C CYS A 110 -4.23 0.00 -5.01
N CYS A 111 -4.93 -1.11 -4.80
CA CYS A 111 -5.65 -1.36 -3.55
C CYS A 111 -4.70 -1.49 -2.35
N ALA A 112 -3.56 -2.15 -2.52
CA ALA A 112 -2.53 -2.25 -1.48
C ALA A 112 -1.98 -0.86 -1.11
N PHE A 113 -1.73 0.00 -2.10
CA PHE A 113 -1.31 1.38 -1.88
C PHE A 113 -2.34 2.17 -1.07
N VAL A 114 -3.62 2.12 -1.45
CA VAL A 114 -4.71 2.79 -0.72
C VAL A 114 -4.82 2.27 0.70
N SER A 115 -4.72 0.96 0.90
CA SER A 115 -4.78 0.35 2.23
C SER A 115 -3.67 0.86 3.15
N GLN A 116 -2.46 1.02 2.62
CA GLN A 116 -1.34 1.57 3.40
C GLN A 116 -1.51 3.06 3.69
N GLN A 117 -2.05 3.84 2.75
CA GLN A 117 -2.41 5.25 3.01
C GLN A 117 -3.41 5.36 4.17
N LEU A 118 -4.44 4.53 4.18
CA LEU A 118 -5.40 4.49 5.28
C LEU A 118 -4.75 4.06 6.59
N GLY A 119 -3.85 3.07 6.54
CA GLY A 119 -3.05 2.62 7.69
C GLY A 119 -2.18 3.72 8.29
N GLY A 120 -1.62 4.59 7.46
CA GLY A 120 -0.81 5.75 7.84
C GLY A 120 -1.55 6.78 8.71
N TYR A 121 -2.88 6.77 8.71
CA TYR A 121 -3.66 7.61 9.61
C TYR A 121 -3.52 7.20 11.08
N GLY A 122 -3.43 5.90 11.35
CA GLY A 122 -3.37 5.35 12.72
C GLY A 122 -1.96 5.01 13.20
N ASN A 123 -0.99 4.87 12.30
CA ASN A 123 0.37 4.49 12.64
C ASN A 123 1.36 4.96 11.56
N GLN A 124 2.64 5.06 11.89
CA GLN A 124 3.70 5.38 10.95
C GLN A 124 4.07 4.13 10.14
N VAL A 125 3.35 3.86 9.04
CA VAL A 125 3.51 2.64 8.22
C VAL A 125 4.28 2.93 6.93
N LEU A 126 4.13 4.12 6.36
CA LEU A 126 4.58 4.45 5.02
C LEU A 126 6.10 4.57 4.89
N MET A 127 6.78 4.98 5.97
CA MET A 127 8.24 5.16 6.01
C MET A 127 8.98 4.02 6.71
N GLN A 128 8.26 3.05 7.30
CA GLN A 128 8.87 1.92 7.99
C GLN A 128 9.15 0.76 7.05
N PHE A 129 10.32 0.12 7.22
CA PHE A 129 10.64 -1.13 6.56
C PHE A 129 9.82 -2.29 7.21
N PRO A 130 9.25 -3.23 6.45
CA PRO A 130 9.29 -3.39 4.98
C PRO A 130 8.13 -2.68 4.24
N SER A 131 7.21 -2.01 4.93
CA SER A 131 6.00 -1.41 4.35
C SER A 131 6.30 -0.38 3.26
N CYS A 132 7.36 0.40 3.43
CA CYS A 132 7.79 1.37 2.43
C CYS A 132 8.14 0.72 1.07
N LEU A 133 8.69 -0.50 1.06
CA LEU A 133 8.98 -1.22 -0.18
C LEU A 133 7.70 -1.59 -0.93
N VAL A 134 6.69 -2.06 -0.21
CA VAL A 134 5.39 -2.40 -0.81
C VAL A 134 4.68 -1.15 -1.30
N PHE A 135 4.77 -0.05 -0.55
CA PHE A 135 4.15 1.21 -0.88
C PHE A 135 4.73 1.83 -2.16
N TYR A 136 6.03 2.09 -2.18
CA TYR A 136 6.68 2.73 -3.33
C TYR A 136 6.96 1.73 -4.45
N GLY A 137 7.42 0.51 -4.13
CA GLY A 137 7.73 -0.52 -5.11
C GLY A 137 6.49 -1.06 -5.81
N GLY A 138 5.40 -1.30 -5.08
CA GLY A 138 4.14 -1.78 -5.66
C GLY A 138 3.59 -0.80 -6.70
N LEU A 139 3.58 0.49 -6.38
CA LEU A 139 3.09 1.50 -7.33
C LEU A 139 4.04 1.66 -8.53
N SER A 140 5.35 1.59 -8.31
CA SER A 140 6.36 1.63 -9.39
C SER A 140 6.17 0.49 -10.38
N ILE A 141 5.83 -0.71 -9.90
CA ILE A 141 5.51 -1.86 -10.76
C ILE A 141 4.34 -1.53 -11.68
N VAL A 142 3.26 -0.88 -11.17
CA VAL A 142 2.10 -0.52 -12.01
C VAL A 142 2.52 0.35 -13.20
N TYR A 143 3.43 1.29 -13.00
CA TYR A 143 3.94 2.15 -14.08
C TYR A 143 4.80 1.42 -15.11
N ILE A 144 5.38 0.27 -14.75
CA ILE A 144 6.17 -0.58 -15.66
C ILE A 144 5.28 -1.54 -16.48
N LEU A 145 4.10 -1.91 -15.97
CA LEU A 145 3.22 -2.91 -16.61
C LEU A 145 2.98 -2.68 -18.11
N PRO A 146 2.74 -1.45 -18.62
CA PRO A 146 2.53 -1.24 -20.05
C PRO A 146 3.74 -1.62 -20.91
N HIS A 147 4.95 -1.50 -20.37
CA HIS A 147 6.18 -1.81 -21.11
C HIS A 147 6.41 -3.30 -21.30
N ILE A 148 5.94 -4.11 -20.35
CA ILE A 148 6.08 -5.57 -20.40
C ILE A 148 4.83 -6.27 -20.94
N GLU A 149 3.77 -5.54 -21.25
CA GLU A 149 2.46 -6.13 -21.60
C GLU A 149 2.53 -7.03 -22.85
N GLN A 150 3.29 -6.65 -23.86
CA GLN A 150 3.37 -7.45 -25.10
C GLN A 150 4.01 -8.82 -24.84
N GLU A 151 5.13 -8.85 -24.13
CA GLU A 151 5.81 -10.09 -23.76
C GLU A 151 4.93 -10.95 -22.85
N TRP A 152 4.20 -10.32 -21.93
CA TRP A 152 3.27 -10.99 -21.05
C TRP A 152 2.14 -11.69 -21.81
N ILE A 153 1.53 -11.02 -22.79
CA ILE A 153 0.46 -11.58 -23.62
C ILE A 153 0.98 -12.79 -24.42
N GLU A 154 2.18 -12.73 -24.95
CA GLU A 154 2.79 -13.86 -25.66
C GLU A 154 3.01 -15.07 -24.74
N LEU A 155 3.53 -14.83 -23.54
CA LEU A 155 3.74 -15.88 -22.53
C LEU A 155 2.40 -16.48 -22.06
N GLU A 156 1.39 -15.66 -21.84
CA GLU A 156 0.05 -16.11 -21.44
C GLU A 156 -0.58 -16.98 -22.52
N ASN A 157 -0.49 -16.60 -23.80
CA ASN A 157 -0.99 -17.37 -24.92
C ASN A 157 -0.26 -18.73 -25.06
N LYS A 158 1.07 -18.75 -24.92
CA LYS A 158 1.85 -20.00 -24.90
C LYS A 158 1.42 -20.93 -23.76
N TYR A 159 1.22 -20.37 -22.56
CA TYR A 159 0.77 -21.13 -21.39
C TYR A 159 -0.63 -21.72 -21.58
N LEU A 160 -1.55 -20.94 -22.13
CA LEU A 160 -2.92 -21.37 -22.40
C LEU A 160 -2.95 -22.49 -23.44
N ALA A 161 -2.18 -22.37 -24.53
CA ALA A 161 -2.06 -23.41 -25.55
C ALA A 161 -1.55 -24.73 -24.95
N GLN A 162 -0.49 -24.69 -24.13
CA GLN A 162 0.03 -25.88 -23.45
C GLN A 162 -0.99 -26.50 -22.48
N LYS A 163 -1.76 -25.68 -21.79
CA LYS A 163 -2.80 -26.14 -20.86
C LYS A 163 -3.95 -26.85 -21.61
N GLU A 164 -4.35 -26.33 -22.76
CA GLU A 164 -5.37 -26.95 -23.59
C GLU A 164 -4.88 -28.28 -24.17
N GLU A 165 -3.65 -28.34 -24.64
CA GLU A 165 -3.05 -29.59 -25.14
C GLU A 165 -3.00 -30.66 -24.05
N LYS A 166 -2.53 -30.32 -22.86
CA LYS A 166 -2.55 -31.24 -21.71
C LYS A 166 -3.97 -31.71 -21.35
N LYS A 167 -4.97 -30.83 -21.50
CA LYS A 167 -6.38 -31.18 -21.24
C LYS A 167 -6.90 -32.15 -22.29
N LYS A 168 -6.57 -31.94 -23.58
CA LYS A 168 -6.93 -32.87 -24.67
C LYS A 168 -6.33 -34.28 -24.45
N ILE A 169 -5.03 -34.33 -24.15
CA ILE A 169 -4.33 -35.61 -23.86
C ILE A 169 -4.97 -36.33 -22.65
N ARG A 170 -5.35 -35.61 -21.60
CA ARG A 170 -6.05 -36.23 -20.46
C ARG A 170 -7.43 -36.77 -20.81
N LEU A 171 -8.16 -36.08 -21.67
CA LEU A 171 -9.48 -36.53 -22.13
C LEU A 171 -9.37 -37.78 -23.03
N GLU A 172 -8.38 -37.83 -23.91
CA GLU A 172 -8.10 -38.98 -24.75
C GLU A 172 -7.72 -40.22 -23.93
N LYS A 173 -6.82 -40.04 -22.94
CA LYS A 173 -6.47 -41.14 -22.02
C LYS A 173 -7.67 -41.65 -21.24
N LYS A 174 -8.60 -40.79 -20.82
CA LYS A 174 -9.83 -41.18 -20.13
C LYS A 174 -10.79 -41.93 -21.08
N LYS A 175 -10.87 -41.53 -22.37
CA LYS A 175 -11.66 -42.28 -23.37
C LYS A 175 -11.11 -43.69 -23.60
N HIS A 176 -9.78 -43.81 -23.79
CA HIS A 176 -9.13 -45.08 -23.97
C HIS A 176 -9.33 -46.00 -22.77
N SER A 177 -9.11 -45.53 -21.58
CA SER A 177 -9.33 -46.31 -20.35
C SER A 177 -10.78 -46.78 -20.19
N ARG A 178 -11.77 -45.99 -20.63
CA ARG A 178 -13.19 -46.44 -20.62
C ARG A 178 -13.49 -47.52 -21.67
N VAL A 179 -12.90 -47.42 -22.83
CA VAL A 179 -13.04 -48.42 -23.90
C VAL A 179 -12.42 -49.75 -23.46
N ASP A 180 -11.23 -49.74 -22.87
CA ASP A 180 -10.55 -50.94 -22.37
C ASP A 180 -11.34 -51.64 -21.24
N ILE A 181 -12.05 -50.89 -20.41
CA ILE A 181 -12.92 -51.47 -19.38
C ILE A 181 -14.14 -52.16 -20.02
N ILE A 182 -14.74 -51.57 -21.04
CA ILE A 182 -15.90 -52.13 -21.73
C ILE A 182 -15.52 -53.45 -22.46
N PHE A 183 -14.35 -53.47 -23.15
CA PHE A 183 -13.85 -54.66 -23.81
C PHE A 183 -13.45 -55.79 -22.86
N LYS A 184 -13.21 -55.52 -21.61
CA LYS A 184 -12.87 -56.50 -20.57
C LYS A 184 -14.09 -57.21 -19.96
N TRP A 185 -15.30 -56.68 -20.23
CA TRP A 185 -16.57 -57.19 -19.74
C TRP A 185 -17.41 -57.90 -20.83
N ILE A 186 -16.92 -57.97 -22.07
CA ILE A 186 -17.44 -58.77 -23.17
C ILE A 186 -16.53 -59.95 -23.38
#